data_75e89a2a7525da14b1746d247ac8bc29
#
_entry.id   75e89a2a7525da14b1746d247ac8bc29
#
_cell.length_a   1.000
_cell.length_b   1.000
_cell.length_c   1.000
_cell.angle_alpha   90.00
_cell.angle_beta   90.00
_cell.angle_gamma   90.00
#
_symmetry.space_group_name_H-M   'P 1'
#
loop_
_entity.id
_entity.type
_entity.pdbx_description
1 polymer ?
#
loop_
_entity_poly.entity_id
_entity_poly.type
_entity_poly.pdbx_seq_one_letter_code
_entity_poly.pdbx_strand_id
1 'polypeptide(L)'
;SLPAPYNAGWNYPQQASPASTGRAIDLFVDRDFSPYERDRIVSAIRQWNYAMNGFVQFHARLLPENPPSMMLAQIRRSGGWVVARVDSRHPIAQHGEGTHALAVTTGSRGGFVYVISDRIGNRDLSGVVMHEFGHVLGAGHDSWGLMAPVYNAAMGRCIDHDAVSLVAKAQRLPLTRLNWCVGPGGEFRGPQQATAPAPAPYPDYRTP
;
A
#
# COMPACT_ATOMS: atom_id res chain seq x y z
N SER A 1 18.75 -6.95 -14.54
CA SER A 1 17.33 -7.30 -14.73
C SER A 1 16.59 -7.14 -13.41
N LEU A 2 15.32 -6.77 -13.48
CA LEU A 2 14.46 -6.69 -12.29
C LEU A 2 14.21 -8.10 -11.71
N PRO A 3 14.08 -8.22 -10.36
CA PRO A 3 13.79 -9.51 -9.74
C PRO A 3 12.44 -10.05 -10.22
N ALA A 4 12.33 -11.38 -10.28
CA ALA A 4 11.08 -12.05 -10.60
C ALA A 4 10.01 -11.77 -9.53
N PRO A 5 8.72 -11.90 -9.86
CA PRO A 5 7.66 -11.81 -8.88
C PRO A 5 7.89 -12.81 -7.73
N TYR A 6 7.70 -12.35 -6.52
CA TYR A 6 7.83 -13.20 -5.35
C TYR A 6 6.52 -13.91 -5.06
N ASN A 7 6.49 -15.22 -5.29
CA ASN A 7 5.29 -16.04 -5.06
C ASN A 7 5.35 -16.91 -3.81
N ALA A 8 6.52 -17.03 -3.17
CA ALA A 8 6.68 -17.91 -2.01
C ALA A 8 6.01 -17.31 -0.76
N GLY A 9 5.02 -17.99 -0.24
CA GLY A 9 4.30 -17.64 0.99
C GLY A 9 3.21 -16.58 0.84
N TRP A 10 3.03 -16.03 -0.34
CA TRP A 10 1.99 -15.03 -0.60
C TRP A 10 0.88 -15.61 -1.48
N ASN A 11 0.43 -16.83 -1.14
CA ASN A 11 -0.70 -17.49 -1.78
C ASN A 11 -2.02 -16.80 -1.41
N TYR A 12 -2.14 -15.54 -1.76
CA TYR A 12 -3.46 -14.95 -1.81
C TYR A 12 -4.11 -15.39 -3.12
N PRO A 13 -5.39 -15.79 -3.09
CA PRO A 13 -6.11 -15.96 -4.32
C PRO A 13 -5.93 -14.65 -5.10
N GLN A 14 -5.20 -14.72 -6.19
CA GLN A 14 -5.25 -13.64 -7.16
C GLN A 14 -6.73 -13.53 -7.48
N GLN A 15 -7.34 -12.43 -7.13
CA GLN A 15 -8.62 -12.11 -7.73
C GLN A 15 -8.37 -12.22 -9.22
N ALA A 16 -9.09 -13.15 -9.86
CA ALA A 16 -9.06 -13.24 -11.29
C ALA A 16 -9.43 -11.83 -11.79
N SER A 17 -8.41 -11.06 -12.11
CA SER A 17 -8.64 -9.78 -12.72
C SER A 17 -9.42 -10.10 -13.99
N PRO A 18 -10.63 -9.58 -14.15
CA PRO A 18 -11.18 -9.52 -15.49
C PRO A 18 -10.06 -8.93 -16.33
N ALA A 19 -9.83 -9.45 -17.54
CA ALA A 19 -8.74 -9.05 -18.42
C ALA A 19 -8.65 -7.52 -18.38
N SER A 20 -7.87 -7.01 -17.40
CA SER A 20 -7.91 -5.61 -17.11
C SER A 20 -6.86 -4.95 -17.99
N THR A 21 -7.32 -4.04 -18.81
CA THR A 21 -6.50 -3.02 -19.44
C THR A 21 -5.93 -2.04 -18.41
N GLY A 22 -6.05 -2.35 -17.11
CA GLY A 22 -5.64 -1.51 -16.00
C GLY A 22 -4.12 -1.44 -15.84
N ARG A 23 -3.66 -0.32 -15.30
CA ARG A 23 -2.25 -0.06 -15.08
C ARG A 23 -1.72 -0.89 -13.90
N ALA A 24 -0.61 -1.60 -14.11
CA ALA A 24 0.11 -2.28 -13.06
C ALA A 24 1.19 -1.35 -12.44
N ILE A 25 1.32 -1.40 -11.12
CA ILE A 25 2.38 -0.71 -10.37
C ILE A 25 3.16 -1.77 -9.59
N ASP A 26 4.44 -1.90 -9.88
CA ASP A 26 5.31 -2.83 -9.17
C ASP A 26 5.79 -2.21 -7.85
N LEU A 27 5.57 -2.94 -6.75
CA LEU A 27 6.09 -2.63 -5.42
C LEU A 27 7.18 -3.64 -5.08
N PHE A 28 8.41 -3.17 -4.96
CA PHE A 28 9.58 -3.98 -4.62
C PHE A 28 9.82 -3.89 -3.12
N VAL A 29 9.48 -4.96 -2.42
CA VAL A 29 9.49 -5.01 -0.95
C VAL A 29 10.85 -5.45 -0.45
N ASP A 30 11.39 -4.69 0.49
CA ASP A 30 12.64 -4.98 1.17
C ASP A 30 12.60 -6.36 1.84
N ARG A 31 13.66 -7.13 1.64
CA ARG A 31 13.78 -8.46 2.23
C ARG A 31 13.95 -8.42 3.75
N ASP A 32 14.39 -7.29 4.31
CA ASP A 32 14.60 -7.12 5.75
C ASP A 32 13.29 -7.01 6.57
N PHE A 33 12.16 -6.82 5.92
CA PHE A 33 10.88 -6.96 6.62
C PHE A 33 10.69 -8.38 7.14
N SER A 34 10.23 -8.50 8.39
CA SER A 34 9.85 -9.79 8.96
C SER A 34 8.66 -10.40 8.21
N PRO A 35 8.41 -11.72 8.33
CA PRO A 35 7.20 -12.34 7.77
C PRO A 35 5.91 -11.64 8.20
N TYR A 36 5.80 -11.26 9.46
CA TYR A 36 4.65 -10.51 9.97
C TYR A 36 4.50 -9.15 9.28
N GLU A 37 5.59 -8.39 9.17
CA GLU A 37 5.57 -7.09 8.49
C GLU A 37 5.19 -7.24 7.02
N ARG A 38 5.72 -8.25 6.33
CA ARG A 38 5.34 -8.53 4.94
C ARG A 38 3.86 -8.85 4.78
N ASP A 39 3.29 -9.62 5.70
CA ASP A 39 1.85 -9.91 5.70
C ASP A 39 1.01 -8.64 5.85
N ARG A 40 1.45 -7.69 6.67
CA ARG A 40 0.78 -6.39 6.82
C ARG A 40 0.86 -5.56 5.54
N ILE A 41 2.00 -5.56 4.89
CA ILE A 41 2.20 -4.88 3.61
C ILE A 41 1.29 -5.49 2.52
N VAL A 42 1.24 -6.81 2.46
CA VAL A 42 0.36 -7.52 1.52
C VAL A 42 -1.11 -7.24 1.79
N SER A 43 -1.51 -7.18 3.06
CA SER A 43 -2.88 -6.80 3.43
C SER A 43 -3.25 -5.42 2.86
N ALA A 44 -2.35 -4.44 2.97
CA ALA A 44 -2.54 -3.11 2.41
C ALA A 44 -2.65 -3.15 0.87
N ILE A 45 -1.80 -3.92 0.22
CA ILE A 45 -1.83 -4.11 -1.25
C ILE A 45 -3.18 -4.67 -1.69
N ARG A 46 -3.65 -5.71 -1.02
CA ARG A 46 -4.94 -6.35 -1.35
C ARG A 46 -6.11 -5.39 -1.23
N GLN A 47 -6.10 -4.56 -0.19
CA GLN A 47 -7.16 -3.59 0.01
C GLN A 47 -7.21 -2.56 -1.10
N TRP A 48 -6.07 -2.00 -1.47
CA TRP A 48 -6.02 -1.07 -2.58
C TRP A 48 -6.38 -1.73 -3.90
N ASN A 49 -5.94 -2.95 -4.17
CA ASN A 49 -6.32 -3.67 -5.38
C ASN A 49 -7.82 -3.90 -5.45
N TYR A 50 -8.46 -4.23 -4.34
CA TYR A 50 -9.91 -4.33 -4.28
C TYR A 50 -10.59 -2.98 -4.52
N ALA A 51 -10.12 -1.93 -3.84
CA ALA A 51 -10.66 -0.57 -4.01
C ALA A 51 -10.58 -0.10 -5.46
N MET A 52 -9.46 -0.35 -6.13
CA MET A 52 -9.22 0.09 -7.50
C MET A 52 -9.91 -0.76 -8.57
N ASN A 53 -10.51 -1.87 -8.19
CA ASN A 53 -11.39 -2.70 -9.03
C ASN A 53 -10.84 -3.00 -10.43
N GLY A 54 -9.53 -3.30 -10.53
CA GLY A 54 -8.87 -3.66 -11.79
C GLY A 54 -8.38 -2.48 -12.63
N PHE A 55 -8.72 -1.24 -12.31
CA PHE A 55 -8.22 -0.07 -13.03
C PHE A 55 -6.74 0.21 -12.76
N VAL A 56 -6.31 0.01 -11.52
CA VAL A 56 -4.91 0.06 -11.10
C VAL A 56 -4.68 -1.14 -10.19
N GLN A 57 -3.54 -1.78 -10.32
CA GLN A 57 -3.20 -2.96 -9.53
C GLN A 57 -1.75 -2.91 -9.08
N PHE A 58 -1.54 -3.08 -7.79
CA PHE A 58 -0.22 -3.28 -7.21
C PHE A 58 0.23 -4.72 -7.39
N HIS A 59 1.44 -4.91 -7.86
CA HIS A 59 2.12 -6.21 -7.90
C HIS A 59 3.30 -6.18 -6.94
N ALA A 60 3.28 -7.04 -5.92
CA ALA A 60 4.39 -7.17 -4.99
C ALA A 60 5.51 -8.02 -5.57
N ARG A 61 6.73 -7.54 -5.40
CA ARG A 61 7.97 -8.26 -5.74
C ARG A 61 8.92 -8.16 -4.55
N LEU A 62 9.69 -9.21 -4.28
CA LEU A 62 10.69 -9.17 -3.22
C LEU A 62 12.03 -8.73 -3.79
N LEU A 63 12.69 -7.78 -3.11
CA LEU A 63 14.07 -7.41 -3.44
C LEU A 63 15.05 -8.53 -3.06
N PRO A 64 16.17 -8.65 -3.76
CA PRO A 64 17.28 -9.48 -3.28
C PRO A 64 17.87 -8.89 -1.99
N GLU A 65 18.67 -9.68 -1.28
CA GLU A 65 19.47 -9.15 -0.18
C GLU A 65 20.49 -8.12 -0.68
N ASN A 66 20.65 -7.05 0.09
CA ASN A 66 21.59 -5.96 -0.22
C ASN A 66 21.51 -5.49 -1.70
N PRO A 67 20.36 -5.02 -2.15
CA PRO A 67 20.22 -4.62 -3.54
C PRO A 67 21.18 -3.48 -3.89
N PRO A 68 21.86 -3.55 -5.04
CA PRO A 68 22.73 -2.46 -5.47
C PRO A 68 21.96 -1.16 -5.68
N SER A 69 22.57 -0.01 -5.40
CA SER A 69 21.95 1.29 -5.61
C SER A 69 21.51 1.51 -7.06
N MET A 70 22.23 0.96 -8.03
CA MET A 70 21.84 1.01 -9.45
C MET A 70 20.52 0.26 -9.71
N MET A 71 20.28 -0.86 -9.05
CA MET A 71 19.01 -1.60 -9.17
C MET A 71 17.86 -0.75 -8.65
N LEU A 72 18.01 -0.15 -7.48
CA LEU A 72 16.98 0.71 -6.89
C LEU A 72 16.67 1.92 -7.77
N ALA A 73 17.71 2.55 -8.32
CA ALA A 73 17.55 3.66 -9.25
C ALA A 73 16.83 3.22 -10.54
N GLN A 74 17.12 2.05 -11.06
CA GLN A 74 16.46 1.50 -12.24
C GLN A 74 14.97 1.19 -11.99
N ILE A 75 14.66 0.61 -10.84
CA ILE A 75 13.27 0.38 -10.43
C ILE A 75 12.49 1.70 -10.45
N ARG A 76 13.02 2.72 -9.82
CA ARG A 76 12.39 4.04 -9.79
C ARG A 76 12.20 4.63 -11.19
N ARG A 77 13.23 4.57 -12.03
CA ARG A 77 13.16 5.09 -13.40
C ARG A 77 12.15 4.36 -14.28
N SER A 78 11.91 3.08 -14.02
CA SER A 78 10.92 2.28 -14.76
C SER A 78 9.49 2.41 -14.21
N GLY A 79 9.25 3.31 -13.25
CA GLY A 79 7.94 3.56 -12.67
C GLY A 79 7.60 2.64 -11.50
N GLY A 80 8.54 1.81 -11.05
CA GLY A 80 8.37 0.97 -9.86
C GLY A 80 8.64 1.73 -8.57
N TRP A 81 8.21 1.15 -7.47
CA TRP A 81 8.37 1.70 -6.13
C TRP A 81 9.10 0.70 -5.24
N VAL A 82 10.01 1.21 -4.43
CA VAL A 82 10.72 0.41 -3.43
C VAL A 82 10.05 0.65 -2.07
N VAL A 83 9.58 -0.40 -1.44
CA VAL A 83 9.09 -0.35 -0.05
C VAL A 83 10.25 -0.76 0.85
N ALA A 84 10.90 0.22 1.46
CA ALA A 84 12.14 0.05 2.22
C ALA A 84 11.87 0.04 3.72
N ARG A 85 12.52 -0.88 4.42
CA ARG A 85 12.55 -0.93 5.88
C ARG A 85 13.76 -0.18 6.38
N VAL A 86 13.54 0.90 7.11
CA VAL A 86 14.59 1.72 7.69
C VAL A 86 14.33 1.92 9.19
N ASP A 87 15.30 2.44 9.90
CA ASP A 87 15.12 2.89 11.28
C ASP A 87 15.21 4.42 11.39
N SER A 88 14.98 4.95 12.59
CA SER A 88 14.98 6.38 12.85
C SER A 88 16.33 7.07 12.66
N ARG A 89 17.42 6.32 12.47
CA ARG A 89 18.76 6.87 12.17
C ARG A 89 18.95 7.16 10.67
N HIS A 90 18.08 6.61 9.83
CA HIS A 90 18.13 6.86 8.39
C HIS A 90 17.91 8.36 8.11
N PRO A 91 18.64 8.96 7.14
CA PRO A 91 18.50 10.38 6.84
C PRO A 91 17.07 10.83 6.55
N ILE A 92 16.25 9.99 5.92
CA ILE A 92 14.84 10.32 5.63
C ILE A 92 14.02 10.53 6.92
N ALA A 93 14.41 9.92 8.02
CA ALA A 93 13.73 10.02 9.31
C ALA A 93 14.21 11.20 10.16
N GLN A 94 15.29 11.89 9.75
CA GLN A 94 15.95 12.92 10.56
C GLN A 94 15.72 14.35 10.06
N HIS A 95 15.13 14.49 8.86
CA HIS A 95 14.97 15.80 8.22
C HIS A 95 13.54 15.99 7.70
N GLY A 96 13.07 17.24 7.76
CA GLY A 96 11.79 17.65 7.22
C GLY A 96 10.60 16.86 7.80
N GLU A 97 9.72 16.45 6.93
CA GLU A 97 8.52 15.68 7.30
C GLU A 97 8.84 14.34 7.97
N GLY A 98 10.01 13.75 7.67
CA GLY A 98 10.45 12.49 8.26
C GLY A 98 10.74 12.53 9.75
N THR A 99 10.92 13.70 10.36
CA THR A 99 11.32 13.86 11.77
C THR A 99 10.36 13.19 12.75
N HIS A 100 9.06 13.19 12.44
CA HIS A 100 8.02 12.58 13.29
C HIS A 100 7.18 11.53 12.55
N ALA A 101 7.51 11.25 11.30
CA ALA A 101 6.74 10.31 10.48
C ALA A 101 6.95 8.86 10.89
N LEU A 102 5.94 8.04 10.70
CA LEU A 102 6.02 6.58 10.80
C LEU A 102 6.53 5.95 9.50
N ALA A 103 6.22 6.60 8.39
CA ALA A 103 6.67 6.26 7.05
C ALA A 103 6.69 7.52 6.17
N VAL A 104 7.43 7.49 5.09
CA VAL A 104 7.56 8.60 4.14
C VAL A 104 7.55 8.08 2.72
N THR A 105 6.71 8.65 1.88
CA THR A 105 6.69 8.37 0.43
C THR A 105 7.39 9.49 -0.33
N THR A 106 8.35 9.14 -1.18
CA THR A 106 9.08 10.09 -2.04
C THR A 106 9.02 9.65 -3.49
N GLY A 107 8.68 10.55 -4.38
CA GLY A 107 8.55 10.29 -5.81
C GLY A 107 7.13 10.54 -6.32
N SER A 108 6.94 10.45 -7.63
CA SER A 108 5.63 10.68 -8.27
C SER A 108 5.27 9.63 -9.32
N ARG A 109 6.24 9.18 -10.09
CA ARG A 109 6.09 8.12 -11.11
C ARG A 109 7.13 7.03 -10.92
N GLY A 110 7.21 6.53 -9.73
CA GLY A 110 8.25 5.69 -9.21
C GLY A 110 9.00 6.39 -8.08
N GLY A 111 9.46 5.63 -7.10
CA GLY A 111 10.14 6.19 -5.94
C GLY A 111 10.26 5.22 -4.79
N PHE A 112 10.18 5.75 -3.60
CA PHE A 112 10.39 4.99 -2.37
C PHE A 112 9.27 5.23 -1.36
N VAL A 113 8.88 4.17 -0.68
CA VAL A 113 8.09 4.21 0.55
C VAL A 113 9.01 3.72 1.66
N TYR A 114 9.44 4.63 2.52
CA TYR A 114 10.29 4.31 3.66
C TYR A 114 9.43 4.05 4.88
N VAL A 115 9.48 2.84 5.42
CA VAL A 115 8.84 2.47 6.67
C VAL A 115 9.86 2.59 7.79
N ILE A 116 9.61 3.47 8.76
CA ILE A 116 10.52 3.72 9.88
C ILE A 116 10.15 2.74 11.00
N SER A 117 10.73 1.56 10.95
CA SER A 117 10.29 0.36 11.67
C SER A 117 10.27 0.51 13.19
N ASP A 118 11.25 1.19 13.78
CA ASP A 118 11.34 1.40 15.22
C ASP A 118 10.33 2.44 15.76
N ARG A 119 9.64 3.16 14.88
CA ARG A 119 8.57 4.09 15.25
C ARG A 119 7.18 3.48 15.17
N ILE A 120 7.01 2.34 14.51
CA ILE A 120 5.69 1.71 14.33
C ILE A 120 5.12 1.30 15.70
N GLY A 121 5.92 0.62 16.54
CA GLY A 121 5.48 0.17 17.86
C GLY A 121 4.24 -0.73 17.77
N ASN A 122 3.23 -0.42 18.59
CA ASN A 122 1.96 -1.16 18.62
C ASN A 122 0.94 -0.70 17.57
N ARG A 123 1.33 0.20 16.68
CA ARG A 123 0.44 0.68 15.61
C ARG A 123 0.27 -0.39 14.52
N ASP A 124 -0.86 -0.35 13.86
CA ASP A 124 -1.11 -1.25 12.75
C ASP A 124 -0.29 -0.84 11.51
N LEU A 125 0.74 -1.64 11.20
CA LEU A 125 1.57 -1.40 10.03
C LEU A 125 0.76 -1.41 8.73
N SER A 126 -0.29 -2.23 8.62
CA SER A 126 -1.12 -2.24 7.41
C SER A 126 -1.79 -0.90 7.18
N GLY A 127 -2.24 -0.23 8.23
CA GLY A 127 -2.81 1.11 8.14
C GLY A 127 -1.79 2.17 7.71
N VAL A 128 -0.59 2.09 8.27
CA VAL A 128 0.51 3.00 7.91
C VAL A 128 0.85 2.85 6.42
N VAL A 129 1.06 1.64 5.94
CA VAL A 129 1.42 1.43 4.53
C VAL A 129 0.24 1.65 3.58
N MET A 130 -1.00 1.40 4.00
CA MET A 130 -2.18 1.79 3.21
C MET A 130 -2.22 3.29 2.93
N HIS A 131 -1.93 4.11 3.93
CA HIS A 131 -1.81 5.55 3.79
C HIS A 131 -0.72 5.91 2.77
N GLU A 132 0.47 5.33 2.92
CA GLU A 132 1.58 5.59 2.00
C GLU A 132 1.28 5.13 0.57
N PHE A 133 0.61 3.99 0.41
CA PHE A 133 0.20 3.53 -0.92
C PHE A 133 -0.85 4.44 -1.55
N GLY A 134 -1.65 5.13 -0.75
CA GLY A 134 -2.48 6.24 -1.24
C GLY A 134 -1.64 7.33 -1.92
N HIS A 135 -0.52 7.71 -1.32
CA HIS A 135 0.43 8.64 -1.93
C HIS A 135 1.06 8.09 -3.21
N VAL A 136 1.42 6.82 -3.24
CA VAL A 136 1.91 6.15 -4.47
C VAL A 136 0.88 6.27 -5.60
N LEU A 137 -0.40 6.16 -5.28
CA LEU A 137 -1.51 6.34 -6.23
C LEU A 137 -1.84 7.81 -6.53
N GLY A 138 -1.11 8.74 -5.95
CA GLY A 138 -1.25 10.18 -6.22
C GLY A 138 -2.18 10.93 -5.29
N ALA A 139 -2.71 10.31 -4.23
CA ALA A 139 -3.50 11.01 -3.23
C ALA A 139 -2.62 11.92 -2.38
N GLY A 140 -3.09 13.15 -2.12
CA GLY A 140 -2.55 14.02 -1.08
C GLY A 140 -3.15 13.71 0.28
N HIS A 141 -2.88 14.57 1.26
CA HIS A 141 -3.53 14.49 2.57
C HIS A 141 -4.96 14.99 2.53
N ASP A 142 -5.79 14.41 3.39
CA ASP A 142 -7.12 14.88 3.72
C ASP A 142 -7.16 15.32 5.19
N SER A 143 -8.23 15.99 5.59
CA SER A 143 -8.40 16.45 6.99
C SER A 143 -8.69 15.30 7.96
N TRP A 144 -9.15 14.16 7.49
CA TRP A 144 -9.53 13.00 8.29
C TRP A 144 -9.46 11.69 7.47
N GLY A 145 -9.70 10.55 8.14
CA GLY A 145 -9.71 9.24 7.50
C GLY A 145 -8.32 8.69 7.21
N LEU A 146 -8.23 7.77 6.26
CA LEU A 146 -6.98 7.09 5.91
C LEU A 146 -5.89 8.08 5.48
N MET A 147 -6.25 9.10 4.73
CA MET A 147 -5.29 10.07 4.20
C MET A 147 -5.05 11.28 5.11
N ALA A 148 -5.48 11.22 6.38
CA ALA A 148 -5.13 12.24 7.36
C ALA A 148 -3.60 12.28 7.60
N PRO A 149 -3.01 13.47 7.84
CA PRO A 149 -1.55 13.58 7.99
C PRO A 149 -1.02 12.95 9.27
N VAL A 150 -1.88 12.70 10.25
CA VAL A 150 -1.51 12.10 11.54
C VAL A 150 -2.16 10.73 11.67
N TYR A 151 -1.35 9.74 12.05
CA TYR A 151 -1.84 8.38 12.28
C TYR A 151 -2.92 8.36 13.38
N ASN A 152 -3.99 7.60 13.11
CA ASN A 152 -4.97 7.25 14.13
C ASN A 152 -5.35 5.76 14.01
N ALA A 153 -5.86 5.17 15.10
CA ALA A 153 -6.13 3.73 15.16
C ALA A 153 -7.23 3.24 14.19
N ALA A 154 -8.03 4.15 13.66
CA ALA A 154 -9.06 3.79 12.67
C ALA A 154 -8.50 3.62 11.26
N MET A 155 -7.31 4.15 10.95
CA MET A 155 -6.69 4.06 9.63
C MET A 155 -6.42 2.62 9.16
N GLY A 156 -6.12 1.72 10.09
CA GLY A 156 -5.72 0.36 9.74
C GLY A 156 -6.84 -0.56 9.25
N ARG A 157 -8.08 -0.11 9.27
CA ARG A 157 -9.20 -1.02 9.10
C ARG A 157 -9.75 -1.07 7.69
N CYS A 158 -9.74 0.03 6.97
CA CYS A 158 -10.26 0.04 5.61
C CYS A 158 -9.89 1.32 4.84
N ILE A 159 -10.08 1.27 3.53
CA ILE A 159 -9.90 2.41 2.65
C ILE A 159 -11.27 3.09 2.50
N ASP A 160 -11.38 4.28 3.06
CA ASP A 160 -12.62 5.04 3.08
C ASP A 160 -12.94 5.69 1.73
N HIS A 161 -14.18 6.16 1.60
CA HIS A 161 -14.67 6.82 0.39
C HIS A 161 -13.80 8.01 -0.02
N ASP A 162 -13.36 8.82 0.94
CA ASP A 162 -12.61 10.04 0.63
C ASP A 162 -11.21 9.72 0.12
N ALA A 163 -10.55 8.72 0.69
CA ALA A 163 -9.26 8.23 0.19
C ALA A 163 -9.38 7.71 -1.25
N VAL A 164 -10.41 6.91 -1.53
CA VAL A 164 -10.68 6.42 -2.89
C VAL A 164 -11.00 7.57 -3.84
N SER A 165 -11.75 8.58 -3.39
CA SER A 165 -12.06 9.77 -4.19
C SER A 165 -10.81 10.55 -4.57
N LEU A 166 -9.88 10.73 -3.64
CA LEU A 166 -8.60 11.40 -3.92
C LEU A 166 -7.80 10.64 -4.99
N VAL A 167 -7.72 9.32 -4.86
CA VAL A 167 -7.03 8.49 -5.85
C VAL A 167 -7.75 8.50 -7.20
N ALA A 168 -9.06 8.39 -7.21
CA ALA A 168 -9.86 8.45 -8.44
C ALA A 168 -9.61 9.74 -9.21
N LYS A 169 -9.56 10.87 -8.51
CA LYS A 169 -9.25 12.17 -9.11
C LYS A 169 -7.82 12.20 -9.66
N ALA A 170 -6.84 11.75 -8.90
CA ALA A 170 -5.44 11.73 -9.31
C ALA A 170 -5.19 10.83 -10.52
N GLN A 171 -5.84 9.67 -10.56
CA GLN A 171 -5.69 8.66 -11.62
C GLN A 171 -6.71 8.83 -12.77
N ARG A 172 -7.63 9.79 -12.66
CA ARG A 172 -8.72 10.02 -13.61
C ARG A 172 -9.58 8.77 -13.82
N LEU A 173 -10.00 8.16 -12.72
CA LEU A 173 -10.81 6.95 -12.70
C LEU A 173 -12.29 7.29 -12.39
N PRO A 174 -13.23 6.49 -12.90
CA PRO A 174 -14.65 6.67 -12.57
C PRO A 174 -14.92 6.18 -11.15
N LEU A 175 -15.12 7.10 -10.21
CA LEU A 175 -15.37 6.80 -8.81
C LEU A 175 -16.52 5.80 -8.61
N THR A 176 -17.57 5.90 -9.42
CA THR A 176 -18.74 5.00 -9.37
C THR A 176 -18.42 3.55 -9.66
N ARG A 177 -17.27 3.24 -10.23
CA ARG A 177 -16.82 1.87 -10.51
C ARG A 177 -15.73 1.38 -9.55
N LEU A 178 -15.40 2.15 -8.54
CA LEU A 178 -14.42 1.79 -7.51
C LEU A 178 -15.14 1.31 -6.25
N ASN A 179 -14.39 0.68 -5.35
CA ASN A 179 -14.88 0.17 -4.08
C ASN A 179 -14.28 0.95 -2.93
N TRP A 180 -15.04 1.14 -1.87
CA TRP A 180 -14.56 1.71 -0.60
C TRP A 180 -15.28 1.03 0.56
N CYS A 181 -14.74 1.17 1.75
CA CYS A 181 -15.42 0.68 2.93
C CYS A 181 -16.23 1.77 3.64
N VAL A 182 -17.23 1.34 4.38
CA VAL A 182 -18.03 2.20 5.23
C VAL A 182 -18.14 1.62 6.63
N GLY A 183 -18.12 2.51 7.62
CA GLY A 183 -18.33 2.18 9.01
C GLY A 183 -17.17 1.46 9.70
N PRO A 184 -17.28 1.24 11.00
CA PRO A 184 -16.20 0.71 11.84
C PRO A 184 -15.90 -0.77 11.60
N GLY A 185 -16.78 -1.50 10.92
CA GLY A 185 -16.62 -2.92 10.62
C GLY A 185 -15.72 -3.23 9.42
N GLY A 186 -15.32 -2.22 8.66
CA GLY A 186 -14.50 -2.41 7.47
C GLY A 186 -15.21 -3.09 6.30
N GLU A 187 -16.53 -2.94 6.21
CA GLU A 187 -17.29 -3.46 5.08
C GLU A 187 -17.10 -2.57 3.86
N PHE A 188 -16.63 -3.16 2.76
CA PHE A 188 -16.57 -2.45 1.50
C PHE A 188 -17.96 -2.22 0.92
N ARG A 189 -18.21 -1.03 0.44
CA ARG A 189 -19.40 -0.70 -0.37
C ARG A 189 -18.97 0.01 -1.65
N GLY A 190 -19.51 -0.49 -2.73
CA GLY A 190 -19.33 0.08 -4.06
C GLY A 190 -20.31 -0.56 -5.01
N PRO A 191 -20.44 -0.06 -6.24
CA PRO A 191 -21.40 -0.55 -7.22
C PRO A 191 -21.22 -2.03 -7.57
N GLN A 192 -20.07 -2.60 -7.28
CA GLN A 192 -19.74 -4.00 -7.58
C GLN A 192 -20.06 -4.95 -6.42
N GLN A 193 -20.51 -4.46 -5.28
CA GLN A 193 -20.78 -5.31 -4.12
C GLN A 193 -21.93 -6.30 -4.33
N ALA A 194 -22.86 -5.97 -5.20
CA ALA A 194 -23.97 -6.87 -5.51
C ALA A 194 -23.54 -8.15 -6.25
N THR A 195 -22.35 -8.18 -6.82
CA THR A 195 -21.84 -9.26 -7.66
C THR A 195 -20.50 -9.82 -7.24
N ALA A 196 -19.75 -9.13 -6.40
CA ALA A 196 -18.48 -9.61 -5.87
C ALA A 196 -18.69 -10.35 -4.55
N PRO A 197 -18.07 -11.52 -4.34
CA PRO A 197 -18.04 -12.10 -3.01
C PRO A 197 -17.41 -11.10 -2.04
N ALA A 198 -17.97 -11.00 -0.84
CA ALA A 198 -17.38 -10.20 0.22
C ALA A 198 -15.87 -10.53 0.32
N PRO A 199 -15.01 -9.54 0.46
CA PRO A 199 -13.60 -9.82 0.71
C PRO A 199 -13.53 -10.75 1.90
N ALA A 200 -12.69 -11.79 1.80
CA ALA A 200 -12.46 -12.69 2.92
C ALA A 200 -12.15 -11.83 4.15
N PRO A 201 -12.78 -12.12 5.29
CA PRO A 201 -12.47 -11.38 6.50
C PRO A 201 -10.94 -11.40 6.68
N TYR A 202 -10.39 -10.28 7.08
CA TYR A 202 -8.96 -10.21 7.36
C TYR A 202 -8.61 -11.38 8.28
N PRO A 203 -7.57 -12.15 7.95
CA PRO A 203 -7.09 -13.12 8.90
C PRO A 203 -6.88 -12.37 10.23
N ASP A 204 -7.48 -12.88 11.29
CA ASP A 204 -7.32 -12.31 12.62
C ASP A 204 -5.89 -12.59 13.09
N TYR A 205 -4.99 -11.66 12.83
CA TYR A 205 -3.59 -11.78 13.20
C TYR A 205 -3.31 -11.51 14.69
N ARG A 206 -4.33 -11.60 15.55
CA ARG A 206 -4.18 -11.44 16.99
C ARG A 206 -3.71 -12.70 17.70
N THR A 207 -3.53 -13.78 16.99
CA THR A 207 -2.93 -15.00 17.55
C THR A 207 -1.50 -15.16 17.06
N PRO A 208 -0.54 -15.37 18.01
CA PRO A 208 0.87 -15.57 17.70
C PRO A 208 1.13 -16.78 16.81
#